data_db40a1e1d2adb2d176c6d054311cac14
#
_entry.id   db40a1e1d2adb2d176c6d054311cac14
#
_cell.length_a   1.000
_cell.length_b   1.000
_cell.length_c   1.000
_cell.angle_alpha   90.00
_cell.angle_beta   90.00
_cell.angle_gamma   90.00
#
_symmetry.space_group_name_H-M   'P 1'
#
loop_
_entity.id
_entity.type
_entity.pdbx_description
1 polymer ?
#
loop_
_entity_poly.entity_id
_entity_poly.type
_entity_poly.pdbx_seq_one_letter_code
_entity_poly.pdbx_strand_id
1 'polypeptide(L)'
;AAVPGADWAALDQREYSYERHASGGAVVHDLVPAPDIAHYAIPLEIAVDHGDHVILLSYLDVVVQGFLREFGTDGAARFFDTTEGWDTPILNDRAAPLYPRHQTLTPEETAVVDHHIDRLSLQVKSRDEAPFTKKNF
;
A
#
# COMPACT_ATOMS: atom_id res chain seq x y z
N ALA A 1 7.61 9.68 -7.56
CA ALA A 1 6.86 10.30 -8.67
C ALA A 1 7.23 11.78 -8.78
N ALA A 2 7.13 12.38 -9.97
CA ALA A 2 7.29 13.82 -10.12
C ALA A 2 6.05 14.55 -9.60
N VAL A 3 6.27 15.72 -8.96
CA VAL A 3 5.19 16.63 -8.56
C VAL A 3 5.05 17.70 -9.66
N PRO A 4 4.05 17.62 -10.54
CA PRO A 4 3.88 18.56 -11.64
C PRO A 4 3.78 19.99 -11.13
N GLY A 5 4.58 20.90 -11.72
CA GLY A 5 4.58 22.31 -11.33
C GLY A 5 5.07 22.60 -9.91
N ALA A 6 5.67 21.62 -9.22
CA ALA A 6 6.06 21.70 -7.81
C ALA A 6 4.90 22.11 -6.87
N ASP A 7 3.66 21.71 -7.22
CA ASP A 7 2.47 22.01 -6.43
C ASP A 7 2.37 21.08 -5.21
N TRP A 8 3.24 21.33 -4.25
CA TRP A 8 3.27 20.61 -2.98
C TRP A 8 1.99 20.83 -2.17
N ALA A 9 1.34 21.99 -2.29
CA ALA A 9 0.13 22.28 -1.54
C ALA A 9 -1.05 21.40 -1.99
N ALA A 10 -1.21 21.18 -3.30
CA ALA A 10 -2.22 20.26 -3.82
C ALA A 10 -1.93 18.80 -3.41
N LEU A 11 -0.65 18.41 -3.35
CA LEU A 11 -0.26 17.09 -2.91
C LEU A 11 -0.49 16.91 -1.40
N ASP A 12 -0.10 17.89 -0.57
CA ASP A 12 -0.36 17.89 0.87
C ASP A 12 -1.85 17.78 1.19
N GLN A 13 -2.69 18.46 0.42
CA GLN A 13 -4.15 18.35 0.56
C GLN A 13 -4.67 16.97 0.22
N ARG A 14 -4.11 16.30 -0.78
CA ARG A 14 -4.46 14.92 -1.14
C ARG A 14 -4.03 13.94 -0.07
N GLU A 15 -2.85 14.16 0.49
CA GLU A 15 -2.22 13.29 1.49
C GLU A 15 -2.47 13.82 2.93
N TYR A 16 -3.64 14.41 3.19
CA TYR A 16 -3.96 15.16 4.42
C TYR A 16 -3.76 14.38 5.74
N SER A 17 -3.76 13.04 5.68
CA SER A 17 -3.53 12.17 6.84
C SER A 17 -2.05 11.82 7.07
N TYR A 18 -1.16 12.34 6.22
CA TYR A 18 0.27 12.07 6.28
C TYR A 18 1.06 13.36 6.52
N GLU A 19 2.23 13.22 7.13
CA GLU A 19 3.21 14.30 7.24
C GLU A 19 4.24 14.20 6.13
N ARG A 20 4.58 15.34 5.53
CA ARG A 20 5.61 15.43 4.51
C ARG A 20 6.97 15.71 5.13
N HIS A 21 7.94 14.85 4.87
CA HIS A 21 9.32 14.96 5.34
C HIS A 21 10.28 15.13 4.17
N ALA A 22 11.25 16.05 4.30
CA ALA A 22 12.32 16.20 3.32
C ALA A 22 13.25 14.99 3.33
N SER A 23 13.59 14.46 2.15
CA SER A 23 14.37 13.22 2.00
C SER A 23 15.58 13.35 1.10
N GLY A 24 15.89 14.54 0.61
CA GLY A 24 16.91 14.74 -0.43
C GLY A 24 18.23 14.05 -0.18
N GLY A 25 18.73 14.09 1.07
CA GLY A 25 19.99 13.45 1.44
C GLY A 25 19.94 11.92 1.61
N ALA A 26 18.74 11.33 1.68
CA ALA A 26 18.55 9.90 1.87
C ALA A 26 18.31 9.15 0.55
N VAL A 27 18.07 9.88 -0.56
CA VAL A 27 17.79 9.30 -1.87
C VAL A 27 18.99 9.47 -2.78
N VAL A 28 19.50 8.35 -3.28
CA VAL A 28 20.59 8.34 -4.26
C VAL A 28 19.99 8.50 -5.67
N HIS A 29 20.43 9.51 -6.40
CA HIS A 29 20.00 9.78 -7.77
C HIS A 29 21.10 10.49 -8.55
N ASP A 30 21.00 10.47 -9.87
CA ASP A 30 21.90 11.11 -10.83
C ASP A 30 21.28 12.32 -11.55
N LEU A 31 20.13 12.78 -11.11
CA LEU A 31 19.39 13.89 -11.73
C LEU A 31 20.13 15.23 -11.50
N VAL A 32 20.18 16.04 -12.57
CA VAL A 32 20.80 17.38 -12.55
C VAL A 32 19.81 18.37 -13.21
N PRO A 33 19.47 19.49 -12.54
CA PRO A 33 19.77 19.81 -11.13
C PRO A 33 19.16 18.82 -10.16
N ALA A 34 19.71 18.74 -8.95
CA ALA A 34 19.15 17.90 -7.90
C ALA A 34 17.75 18.36 -7.55
N PRO A 35 16.74 17.48 -7.61
CA PRO A 35 15.36 17.83 -7.29
C PRO A 35 15.15 17.95 -5.77
N ASP A 36 14.13 18.70 -5.36
CA ASP A 36 13.61 18.58 -4.00
C ASP A 36 12.88 17.24 -3.87
N ILE A 37 13.31 16.44 -2.89
CA ILE A 37 12.74 15.11 -2.64
C ILE A 37 12.11 15.10 -1.26
N ALA A 38 10.88 14.60 -1.19
CA ALA A 38 10.16 14.39 0.05
C ALA A 38 9.41 13.05 0.02
N HIS A 39 9.13 12.51 1.19
CA HIS A 39 8.22 11.39 1.38
C HIS A 39 7.10 11.78 2.35
N TYR A 40 6.02 11.06 2.28
CA TYR A 40 4.91 11.16 3.22
C TYR A 40 4.95 9.96 4.16
N ALA A 41 4.76 10.22 5.45
CA ALA A 41 4.71 9.19 6.47
C ALA A 41 3.47 9.41 7.36
N ILE A 42 2.92 8.33 7.88
CA ILE A 42 1.87 8.41 8.89
C ILE A 42 2.52 8.88 10.20
N PRO A 43 1.97 9.91 10.89
CA PRO A 43 2.42 10.30 12.20
C PRO A 43 2.39 9.11 13.18
N LEU A 44 3.43 8.97 14.01
CA LEU A 44 3.55 7.84 14.93
C LEU A 44 2.35 7.68 15.86
N GLU A 45 1.72 8.79 16.25
CA GLU A 45 0.55 8.78 17.11
C GLU A 45 -0.66 8.12 16.45
N ILE A 46 -0.75 8.17 15.10
CA ILE A 46 -1.82 7.55 14.32
C ILE A 46 -1.45 6.11 13.97
N ALA A 47 -0.16 5.84 13.74
CA ALA A 47 0.32 4.51 13.35
C ALA A 47 0.14 3.43 14.43
N VAL A 48 -0.05 3.82 15.70
CA VAL A 48 -0.27 2.90 16.83
C VAL A 48 -1.74 2.66 17.18
N ASP A 49 -2.69 3.24 16.46
CA ASP A 49 -4.10 2.91 16.65
C ASP A 49 -4.42 1.57 15.97
N HIS A 50 -4.26 0.49 16.75
CA HIS A 50 -4.58 -0.88 16.35
C HIS A 50 -6.08 -1.19 16.48
N GLY A 51 -6.96 -0.24 16.14
CA GLY A 51 -8.40 -0.46 16.11
C GLY A 51 -8.80 -1.66 15.22
N ASP A 52 -10.10 -1.89 15.04
CA ASP A 52 -10.64 -2.97 14.18
C ASP A 52 -10.31 -2.73 12.68
N HIS A 53 -9.03 -2.46 12.37
CA HIS A 53 -8.56 -2.24 11.00
C HIS A 53 -8.39 -3.56 10.27
N VAL A 54 -8.55 -3.50 8.96
CA VAL A 54 -8.26 -4.62 8.06
C VAL A 54 -7.52 -4.11 6.83
N ILE A 55 -6.73 -4.98 6.25
CA ILE A 55 -6.13 -4.75 4.94
C ILE A 55 -7.14 -5.21 3.89
N LEU A 56 -7.55 -4.33 2.98
CA LEU A 56 -8.38 -4.74 1.84
C LEU A 56 -7.55 -5.57 0.86
N LEU A 57 -8.00 -6.77 0.51
CA LEU A 57 -7.29 -7.60 -0.46
C LEU A 57 -7.23 -6.91 -1.83
N SER A 58 -8.31 -6.20 -2.22
CA SER A 58 -8.32 -5.40 -3.44
C SER A 58 -7.29 -4.26 -3.46
N TYR A 59 -6.87 -3.74 -2.30
CA TYR A 59 -5.77 -2.79 -2.19
C TYR A 59 -4.41 -3.49 -2.26
N LEU A 60 -4.24 -4.59 -1.52
CA LEU A 60 -3.02 -5.38 -1.54
C LEU A 60 -2.70 -5.87 -2.95
N ASP A 61 -3.72 -6.32 -3.70
CA ASP A 61 -3.60 -6.71 -5.10
C ASP A 61 -2.98 -5.62 -5.96
N VAL A 62 -3.44 -4.38 -5.83
CA VAL A 62 -2.90 -3.23 -6.60
C VAL A 62 -1.45 -2.94 -6.24
N VAL A 63 -1.11 -3.00 -4.95
CA VAL A 63 0.26 -2.75 -4.49
C VAL A 63 1.21 -3.81 -5.03
N VAL A 64 0.85 -5.10 -4.87
CA VAL A 64 1.68 -6.21 -5.35
C VAL A 64 1.79 -6.22 -6.87
N GLN A 65 0.70 -5.91 -7.59
CA GLN A 65 0.74 -5.75 -9.05
C GLN A 65 1.75 -4.68 -9.46
N GLY A 66 1.80 -3.56 -8.75
CA GLY A 66 2.79 -2.50 -8.99
C GLY A 66 4.22 -3.01 -8.80
N PHE A 67 4.51 -3.69 -7.69
CA PHE A 67 5.84 -4.28 -7.44
C PHE A 67 6.22 -5.33 -8.49
N LEU A 68 5.28 -6.20 -8.89
CA LEU A 68 5.51 -7.19 -9.95
C LEU A 68 5.89 -6.55 -11.29
N ARG A 69 5.19 -5.49 -11.68
CA ARG A 69 5.40 -4.84 -12.98
C ARG A 69 6.69 -4.04 -13.05
N GLU A 70 7.08 -3.42 -11.94
CA GLU A 70 8.29 -2.59 -11.88
C GLU A 70 9.55 -3.40 -11.54
N PHE A 71 9.43 -4.42 -10.68
CA PHE A 71 10.59 -5.11 -10.10
C PHE A 71 10.54 -6.65 -10.23
N GLY A 72 9.54 -7.19 -10.92
CA GLY A 72 9.37 -8.64 -11.10
C GLY A 72 8.97 -9.37 -9.81
N THR A 73 9.06 -10.70 -9.85
CA THR A 73 8.70 -11.57 -8.72
C THR A 73 9.56 -11.34 -7.47
N ASP A 74 10.84 -11.02 -7.66
CA ASP A 74 11.74 -10.70 -6.54
C ASP A 74 11.34 -9.41 -5.83
N GLY A 75 10.82 -8.43 -6.59
CA GLY A 75 10.28 -7.19 -6.03
C GLY A 75 9.03 -7.44 -5.19
N ALA A 76 8.11 -8.27 -5.68
CA ALA A 76 6.92 -8.68 -4.93
C ALA A 76 7.31 -9.44 -3.66
N ALA A 77 8.23 -10.40 -3.74
CA ALA A 77 8.73 -11.14 -2.58
C ALA A 77 9.33 -10.19 -1.53
N ARG A 78 10.18 -9.25 -1.96
CA ARG A 78 10.79 -8.26 -1.08
C ARG A 78 9.77 -7.37 -0.40
N PHE A 79 8.71 -6.96 -1.11
CA PHE A 79 7.61 -6.19 -0.50
C PHE A 79 7.03 -6.94 0.70
N PHE A 80 6.70 -8.22 0.54
CA PHE A 80 6.15 -9.02 1.63
C PHE A 80 7.14 -9.25 2.77
N ASP A 81 8.43 -9.45 2.45
CA ASP A 81 9.49 -9.75 3.43
C ASP A 81 9.90 -8.52 4.26
N THR A 82 9.72 -7.32 3.71
CA THR A 82 10.13 -6.06 4.37
C THR A 82 8.95 -5.24 4.91
N THR A 83 7.72 -5.67 4.66
CA THR A 83 6.53 -5.01 5.20
C THR A 83 6.18 -5.62 6.55
N GLU A 84 5.94 -4.75 7.52
CA GLU A 84 5.46 -5.10 8.86
C GLU A 84 3.94 -4.96 8.96
N GLY A 85 3.33 -5.44 10.06
CA GLY A 85 1.91 -5.30 10.32
C GLY A 85 1.04 -6.39 9.71
N TRP A 86 1.63 -7.52 9.31
CA TRP A 86 0.92 -8.68 8.77
C TRP A 86 0.06 -9.44 9.81
N ASP A 87 0.09 -9.04 11.08
CA ASP A 87 -0.86 -9.44 12.12
C ASP A 87 -2.26 -8.82 11.94
N THR A 88 -2.36 -7.75 11.13
CA THR A 88 -3.62 -7.16 10.70
C THR A 88 -4.36 -8.09 9.72
N PRO A 89 -5.62 -8.48 10.01
CA PRO A 89 -6.36 -9.37 9.11
C PRO A 89 -6.59 -8.76 7.72
N ILE A 90 -6.54 -9.61 6.70
CA ILE A 90 -6.88 -9.25 5.33
C ILE A 90 -8.35 -9.55 5.09
N LEU A 91 -9.12 -8.57 4.61
CA LEU A 91 -10.49 -8.76 4.15
C LEU A 91 -10.51 -9.14 2.68
N ASN A 92 -11.03 -10.34 2.37
CA ASN A 92 -11.23 -10.73 0.98
C ASN A 92 -12.45 -10.03 0.38
N ASP A 93 -12.18 -8.95 -0.32
CA ASP A 93 -13.15 -8.13 -1.03
C ASP A 93 -13.04 -8.21 -2.58
N ARG A 94 -12.25 -9.17 -3.12
CA ARG A 94 -12.02 -9.31 -4.57
C ARG A 94 -13.29 -9.44 -5.39
N ALA A 95 -14.31 -10.15 -4.89
CA ALA A 95 -15.58 -10.32 -5.60
C ALA A 95 -16.40 -9.03 -5.73
N ALA A 96 -16.23 -8.10 -4.80
CA ALA A 96 -16.84 -6.77 -4.80
C ALA A 96 -15.91 -5.77 -4.14
N PRO A 97 -14.90 -5.28 -4.86
CA PRO A 97 -13.81 -4.47 -4.30
C PRO A 97 -14.31 -3.21 -3.59
N LEU A 98 -13.78 -2.99 -2.39
CA LEU A 98 -14.03 -1.79 -1.60
C LEU A 98 -13.03 -0.69 -1.91
N TYR A 99 -11.80 -1.06 -2.33
CA TYR A 99 -10.81 -0.07 -2.71
C TYR A 99 -11.20 0.65 -4.01
N PRO A 100 -11.41 1.98 -3.99
CA PRO A 100 -11.98 2.70 -5.15
C PRO A 100 -11.10 2.64 -6.42
N ARG A 101 -9.79 2.43 -6.26
CA ARG A 101 -8.82 2.34 -7.35
C ARG A 101 -8.34 0.91 -7.58
N HIS A 102 -9.15 -0.08 -7.21
CA HIS A 102 -8.83 -1.48 -7.46
C HIS A 102 -8.52 -1.74 -8.94
N GLN A 103 -7.74 -2.76 -9.19
CA GLN A 103 -7.38 -3.21 -10.53
C GLN A 103 -7.81 -4.66 -10.74
N THR A 104 -7.96 -5.05 -11.98
CA THR A 104 -8.14 -6.46 -12.33
C THR A 104 -6.76 -7.09 -12.51
N LEU A 105 -6.45 -8.08 -11.71
CA LEU A 105 -5.23 -8.86 -11.84
C LEU A 105 -5.39 -9.96 -12.89
N THR A 106 -4.29 -10.33 -13.54
CA THR A 106 -4.26 -11.58 -14.32
C THR A 106 -4.26 -12.79 -13.37
N PRO A 107 -4.57 -14.00 -13.87
CA PRO A 107 -4.45 -15.21 -13.04
C PRO A 107 -3.05 -15.40 -12.44
N GLU A 108 -2.01 -15.07 -13.19
CA GLU A 108 -0.62 -15.17 -12.76
C GLU A 108 -0.29 -14.14 -11.66
N GLU A 109 -0.72 -12.89 -11.82
CA GLU A 109 -0.59 -11.84 -10.80
C GLU A 109 -1.33 -12.24 -9.50
N THR A 110 -2.55 -12.77 -9.64
CA THR A 110 -3.35 -13.26 -8.51
C THR A 110 -2.63 -14.40 -7.78
N ALA A 111 -2.07 -15.36 -8.53
CA ALA A 111 -1.34 -16.49 -7.95
C ALA A 111 -0.12 -16.05 -7.15
N VAL A 112 0.57 -14.98 -7.56
CA VAL A 112 1.69 -14.42 -6.78
C VAL A 112 1.20 -13.84 -5.45
N VAL A 113 0.12 -13.07 -5.45
CA VAL A 113 -0.45 -12.52 -4.20
C VAL A 113 -0.84 -13.65 -3.26
N ASP A 114 -1.62 -14.63 -3.76
CA ASP A 114 -2.12 -15.74 -2.96
C ASP A 114 -0.98 -16.60 -2.41
N HIS A 115 0.06 -16.86 -3.22
CA HIS A 115 1.27 -17.56 -2.78
C HIS A 115 1.93 -16.91 -1.55
N HIS A 116 2.07 -15.58 -1.56
CA HIS A 116 2.71 -14.88 -0.44
C HIS A 116 1.81 -14.80 0.80
N ILE A 117 0.50 -14.66 0.62
CA ILE A 117 -0.48 -14.76 1.71
C ILE A 117 -0.35 -16.13 2.40
N ASP A 118 -0.32 -17.21 1.62
CA ASP A 118 -0.18 -18.57 2.14
C ASP A 118 1.19 -18.80 2.79
N ARG A 119 2.27 -18.37 2.11
CA ARG A 119 3.64 -18.49 2.62
C ARG A 119 3.84 -17.87 3.99
N LEU A 120 3.23 -16.71 4.22
CA LEU A 120 3.30 -16.00 5.48
C LEU A 120 2.17 -16.38 6.46
N SER A 121 1.29 -17.30 6.07
CA SER A 121 0.13 -17.74 6.85
C SER A 121 -0.73 -16.57 7.33
N LEU A 122 -0.97 -15.58 6.46
CA LEU A 122 -1.71 -14.39 6.79
C LEU A 122 -3.20 -14.71 7.01
N GLN A 123 -3.81 -14.04 7.99
CA GLN A 123 -5.22 -14.24 8.29
C GLN A 123 -6.10 -13.56 7.23
N VAL A 124 -6.82 -14.35 6.43
CA VAL A 124 -7.81 -13.84 5.47
C VAL A 124 -9.21 -14.09 6.01
N LYS A 125 -10.02 -13.03 6.10
CA LYS A 125 -11.41 -13.09 6.53
C LYS A 125 -12.33 -12.92 5.32
N SER A 126 -13.44 -13.65 5.31
CA SER A 126 -14.51 -13.41 4.36
C SER A 126 -15.32 -12.16 4.75
N ARG A 127 -16.03 -11.60 3.77
CA ARG A 127 -16.86 -10.41 4.00
C ARG A 127 -17.99 -10.65 5.00
N ASP A 128 -18.47 -11.88 5.08
CA ASP A 128 -19.56 -12.28 5.98
C ASP A 128 -19.11 -12.43 7.43
N GLU A 129 -17.79 -12.61 7.66
CA GLU A 129 -17.19 -12.76 8.98
C GLU A 129 -16.78 -11.43 9.63
N ALA A 130 -16.87 -10.34 8.88
CA ALA A 130 -16.47 -9.03 9.35
C ALA A 130 -17.66 -8.07 9.35
N PRO A 131 -18.17 -7.66 10.53
CA PRO A 131 -19.20 -6.63 10.63
C PRO A 131 -18.58 -5.26 10.31
N PHE A 132 -18.36 -4.96 9.02
CA PHE A 132 -17.83 -3.67 8.60
C PHE A 132 -18.96 -2.64 8.47
N THR A 133 -18.92 -1.63 9.31
CA THR A 133 -19.63 -0.39 9.06
C THR A 133 -18.78 0.49 8.12
N LYS A 134 -19.42 1.09 7.11
CA LYS A 134 -18.81 2.01 6.12
C LYS A 134 -18.05 3.23 6.70
N LYS A 135 -17.82 3.29 8.00
CA LYS A 135 -17.15 4.40 8.70
C LYS A 135 -15.62 4.28 8.77
N ASN A 136 -15.05 3.17 8.29
CA ASN A 136 -13.62 2.85 8.50
C ASN A 136 -12.78 2.98 7.22
N PHE A 137 -13.25 3.75 6.20
CA PHE A 137 -12.50 4.01 4.97
C PHE A 137 -12.53 5.49 4.61
#